data_1d15bbb64bc0a96d389927ca31a0114a
#
_entry.id   1d15bbb64bc0a96d389927ca31a0114a
#
_cell.length_a   1.000
_cell.length_b   1.000
_cell.length_c   1.000
_cell.angle_alpha   90.00
_cell.angle_beta   90.00
_cell.angle_gamma   90.00
#
_symmetry.space_group_name_H-M   'P 1'
#
loop_
_entity.id
_entity.type
_entity.pdbx_description
1 polymer ?
#
loop_
_entity_poly.entity_id
_entity_poly.type
_entity_poly.pdbx_seq_one_letter_code
_entity_poly.pdbx_strand_id
1 'polypeptide(L)'
;MRPRATPSPANPNLADCARWGAGASLLVATALLAAPRVILAQARATIDVGASRVHYDGFEVSTAATITPTFEWYGHRGAVNARGTLLRFESGNRSLQGSIVGSLFTRPADGWRIETSATAGASSYADFASFWHALAELRIYRDISKGGVWIAATGGRTAFGSPSDARPVFAASVSALQRPSSSLLLLLTAGRAFVGDTQYSDIGMTARGQYGRIVLETILGTRVWSQGAGHGVYGEASGSLRFSDRWAFVLSGGRYPSDPIRGSIAGRYVSAGLRFRIPPPIRPAPRLPARHTGANGGDGSDPPPWTTLTLVPESPGNVRLVLRAPPATLLEIAGDFTDWQPVSMARTAGGSWEVVLPMAKGVHQINLRIDGGRWSAPGGTTRLVGDYGDEVGTFIVP
;
A
#
# COMPACT_ATOMS: atom_id res chain seq x y z
N MET A 1 43.84 -37.05 26.83
CA MET A 1 43.35 -35.79 27.47
C MET A 1 42.48 -35.04 26.45
N ARG A 2 41.16 -34.96 26.70
CA ARG A 2 40.25 -34.19 25.87
C ARG A 2 40.15 -32.77 26.47
N PRO A 3 40.23 -31.71 25.66
CA PRO A 3 40.02 -30.34 26.19
C PRO A 3 38.56 -30.17 26.61
N ARG A 4 38.37 -29.63 27.81
CA ARG A 4 37.05 -29.22 28.34
C ARG A 4 36.58 -27.98 27.55
N ALA A 5 35.42 -28.07 26.92
CA ALA A 5 34.74 -26.92 26.36
C ALA A 5 34.32 -25.96 27.47
N THR A 6 34.78 -24.74 27.46
CA THR A 6 34.32 -23.65 28.30
C THR A 6 32.93 -23.21 27.81
N PRO A 7 31.93 -23.02 28.69
CA PRO A 7 30.64 -22.49 28.26
C PRO A 7 30.81 -21.03 27.78
N SER A 8 30.34 -20.74 26.57
CA SER A 8 30.24 -19.38 26.04
C SER A 8 29.31 -18.54 26.91
N PRO A 9 29.66 -17.30 27.27
CA PRO A 9 28.77 -16.45 28.05
C PRO A 9 27.48 -16.21 27.28
N ALA A 10 26.34 -16.46 27.93
CA ALA A 10 25.02 -16.14 27.41
C ALA A 10 24.95 -14.64 27.08
N ASN A 11 24.61 -14.31 25.84
CA ASN A 11 24.52 -12.93 25.36
C ASN A 11 23.24 -12.29 25.95
N PRO A 12 23.33 -11.33 26.89
CA PRO A 12 22.18 -10.76 27.61
C PRO A 12 21.26 -9.89 26.69
N ASN A 13 21.70 -9.58 25.46
CA ASN A 13 20.98 -8.67 24.56
C ASN A 13 19.84 -9.33 23.78
N LEU A 14 19.74 -10.67 23.75
CA LEU A 14 18.67 -11.37 23.01
C LEU A 14 17.30 -11.27 23.70
N ALA A 15 17.27 -11.18 25.02
CA ALA A 15 16.02 -11.04 25.77
C ALA A 15 15.35 -9.67 25.58
N ASP A 16 16.16 -8.64 25.38
CA ASP A 16 15.67 -7.27 25.15
C ASP A 16 15.14 -7.08 23.73
N CYS A 17 15.77 -7.65 22.71
CA CYS A 17 15.26 -7.60 21.32
C CYS A 17 13.92 -8.34 21.15
N ALA A 18 13.74 -9.47 21.84
CA ALA A 18 12.46 -10.20 21.85
C ALA A 18 11.33 -9.38 22.52
N ARG A 19 11.65 -8.61 23.55
CA ARG A 19 10.72 -7.67 24.21
C ARG A 19 10.33 -6.50 23.32
N TRP A 20 11.23 -5.96 22.51
CA TRP A 20 10.94 -4.89 21.56
C TRP A 20 10.08 -5.38 20.38
N GLY A 21 10.33 -6.58 19.86
CA GLY A 21 9.52 -7.19 18.79
C GLY A 21 8.08 -7.48 19.22
N ALA A 22 7.88 -7.97 20.43
CA ALA A 22 6.55 -8.19 21.00
C ALA A 22 5.85 -6.85 21.30
N GLY A 23 6.59 -5.82 21.73
CA GLY A 23 6.08 -4.48 21.97
C GLY A 23 5.60 -3.78 20.70
N ALA A 24 6.33 -3.92 19.60
CA ALA A 24 5.94 -3.32 18.31
C ALA A 24 4.67 -3.97 17.74
N SER A 25 4.54 -5.28 17.84
CA SER A 25 3.32 -6.00 17.41
C SER A 25 2.11 -5.65 18.29
N LEU A 26 2.32 -5.45 19.58
CA LEU A 26 1.27 -5.04 20.54
C LEU A 26 0.88 -3.56 20.31
N LEU A 27 1.82 -2.67 19.97
CA LEU A 27 1.56 -1.27 19.66
C LEU A 27 0.75 -1.12 18.36
N VAL A 28 1.01 -1.91 17.33
CA VAL A 28 0.19 -1.92 16.11
C VAL A 28 -1.23 -2.41 16.41
N ALA A 29 -1.37 -3.47 17.21
CA ALA A 29 -2.68 -3.99 17.61
C ALA A 29 -3.45 -2.99 18.50
N THR A 30 -2.78 -2.34 19.47
CA THR A 30 -3.41 -1.32 20.32
C THR A 30 -3.71 -0.02 19.58
N ALA A 31 -2.88 0.40 18.65
CA ALA A 31 -3.16 1.56 17.79
C ALA A 31 -4.38 1.32 16.89
N LEU A 32 -4.57 0.09 16.39
CA LEU A 32 -5.77 -0.31 15.65
C LEU A 32 -7.05 -0.28 16.51
N LEU A 33 -6.94 -0.61 17.79
CA LEU A 33 -8.07 -0.60 18.72
C LEU A 33 -8.41 0.81 19.26
N ALA A 34 -7.43 1.70 19.33
CA ALA A 34 -7.59 3.06 19.86
C ALA A 34 -7.88 4.12 18.78
N ALA A 35 -7.76 3.77 17.48
CA ALA A 35 -7.98 4.71 16.39
C ALA A 35 -9.44 5.22 16.38
N PRO A 36 -9.66 6.54 16.29
CA PRO A 36 -11.02 7.08 16.18
C PRO A 36 -11.73 6.47 14.96
N ARG A 37 -13.00 6.14 15.11
CA ARG A 37 -13.83 5.44 14.10
C ARG A 37 -13.81 6.09 12.70
N VAL A 38 -13.48 7.36 12.61
CA VAL A 38 -13.35 8.11 11.34
C VAL A 38 -12.14 7.65 10.55
N ILE A 39 -11.02 7.34 11.21
CA ILE A 39 -9.77 6.87 10.58
C ILE A 39 -9.96 5.46 10.00
N LEU A 40 -10.74 4.61 10.66
CA LEU A 40 -10.96 3.23 10.24
C LEU A 40 -11.77 3.08 8.94
N ALA A 41 -12.55 4.09 8.55
CA ALA A 41 -13.34 4.03 7.31
C ALA A 41 -12.49 4.08 6.02
N GLN A 42 -11.25 4.56 6.13
CA GLN A 42 -10.27 4.64 5.02
C GLN A 42 -9.12 3.65 5.18
N ALA A 43 -9.22 2.76 6.17
CA ALA A 43 -8.21 1.77 6.47
C ALA A 43 -8.53 0.44 5.79
N ARG A 44 -7.48 -0.21 5.30
CA ARG A 44 -7.50 -1.59 4.80
C ARG A 44 -6.58 -2.43 5.66
N ALA A 45 -7.04 -3.59 6.05
CA ALA A 45 -6.19 -4.56 6.72
C ALA A 45 -6.34 -5.92 6.05
N THR A 46 -5.23 -6.60 5.83
CA THR A 46 -5.20 -7.96 5.29
C THR A 46 -4.30 -8.83 6.13
N ILE A 47 -4.58 -10.13 6.13
CA ILE A 47 -3.71 -11.14 6.71
C ILE A 47 -3.53 -12.23 5.66
N ASP A 48 -2.28 -12.44 5.24
CA ASP A 48 -1.92 -13.56 4.38
C ASP A 48 -1.40 -14.70 5.27
N VAL A 49 -1.92 -15.91 5.07
CA VAL A 49 -1.48 -17.13 5.75
C VAL A 49 -1.14 -18.17 4.71
N GLY A 50 0.05 -18.75 4.78
CA GLY A 50 0.50 -19.68 3.76
C GLY A 50 1.77 -20.43 4.13
N ALA A 51 2.41 -20.97 3.10
CA ALA A 51 3.69 -21.63 3.17
C ALA A 51 4.64 -21.06 2.12
N SER A 52 5.91 -21.05 2.47
CA SER A 52 6.99 -20.61 1.59
C SER A 52 8.11 -21.63 1.59
N ARG A 53 8.72 -21.84 0.43
CA ARG A 53 10.02 -22.49 0.30
C ARG A 53 11.04 -21.42 0.00
N VAL A 54 12.01 -21.26 0.88
CA VAL A 54 13.00 -20.16 0.85
C VAL A 54 14.40 -20.74 0.74
N HIS A 55 15.22 -20.10 -0.05
CA HIS A 55 16.64 -20.38 -0.16
C HIS A 55 17.42 -19.08 -0.05
N TYR A 56 17.97 -18.81 1.11
CA TYR A 56 18.93 -17.72 1.31
C TYR A 56 20.29 -18.09 0.75
N ASP A 57 20.99 -17.16 0.13
CA ASP A 57 22.32 -17.41 -0.41
C ASP A 57 23.28 -17.79 0.73
N GLY A 58 23.96 -18.94 0.61
CA GLY A 58 24.82 -19.48 1.64
C GLY A 58 24.14 -20.38 2.68
N PHE A 59 22.84 -20.62 2.57
CA PHE A 59 22.07 -21.48 3.49
C PHE A 59 21.34 -22.59 2.73
N GLU A 60 20.97 -23.65 3.44
CA GLU A 60 20.14 -24.70 2.88
C GLU A 60 18.71 -24.23 2.62
N VAL A 61 18.06 -24.88 1.65
CA VAL A 61 16.64 -24.62 1.33
C VAL A 61 15.78 -25.05 2.52
N SER A 62 14.89 -24.18 2.94
CA SER A 62 13.99 -24.44 4.06
C SER A 62 12.53 -24.12 3.69
N THR A 63 11.62 -24.86 4.28
CA THR A 63 10.18 -24.62 4.20
C THR A 63 9.73 -23.89 5.47
N ALA A 64 8.84 -22.92 5.31
CA ALA A 64 8.30 -22.16 6.43
C ALA A 64 6.79 -21.94 6.29
N ALA A 65 6.07 -22.01 7.40
CA ALA A 65 4.75 -21.41 7.50
C ALA A 65 4.88 -19.90 7.60
N THR A 66 3.98 -19.15 6.94
CA THR A 66 4.04 -17.70 6.86
C THR A 66 2.75 -17.05 7.33
N ILE A 67 2.88 -15.95 8.07
CA ILE A 67 1.77 -15.05 8.39
C ILE A 67 2.23 -13.63 8.08
N THR A 68 1.48 -12.92 7.23
CA THR A 68 1.83 -11.56 6.80
C THR A 68 0.64 -10.63 7.00
N PRO A 69 0.52 -9.95 8.16
CA PRO A 69 -0.42 -8.87 8.34
C PRO A 69 0.03 -7.62 7.58
N THR A 70 -0.92 -6.94 6.94
CA THR A 70 -0.71 -5.65 6.28
C THR A 70 -1.81 -4.69 6.71
N PHE A 71 -1.44 -3.44 6.95
CA PHE A 71 -2.35 -2.37 7.26
C PHE A 71 -2.03 -1.18 6.35
N GLU A 72 -3.05 -0.62 5.73
CA GLU A 72 -2.97 0.56 4.88
C GLU A 72 -4.04 1.55 5.28
N TRP A 73 -3.66 2.80 5.40
CA TRP A 73 -4.56 3.91 5.61
C TRP A 73 -4.19 5.05 4.66
N TYR A 74 -5.18 5.57 3.97
CA TYR A 74 -5.03 6.70 3.07
C TYR A 74 -5.99 7.81 3.48
N GLY A 75 -5.44 8.95 3.83
CA GLY A 75 -6.16 10.16 4.14
C GLY A 75 -5.92 11.25 3.10
N HIS A 76 -6.59 12.35 3.27
CA HIS A 76 -6.53 13.52 2.38
C HIS A 76 -5.10 14.07 2.18
N ARG A 77 -4.28 14.07 3.24
CA ARG A 77 -2.89 14.60 3.20
C ARG A 77 -1.86 13.66 3.79
N GLY A 78 -2.21 12.43 4.00
CA GLY A 78 -1.31 11.48 4.59
C GLY A 78 -1.69 10.05 4.25
N ALA A 79 -0.71 9.18 4.33
CA ALA A 79 -0.88 7.74 4.20
C ALA A 79 -0.05 7.03 5.27
N VAL A 80 -0.50 5.88 5.71
CA VAL A 80 0.26 4.97 6.56
C VAL A 80 0.17 3.59 5.95
N ASN A 81 1.32 2.95 5.79
CA ASN A 81 1.43 1.55 5.40
C ASN A 81 2.26 0.82 6.45
N ALA A 82 1.74 -0.27 6.97
CA ALA A 82 2.46 -1.14 7.88
C ALA A 82 2.36 -2.59 7.42
N ARG A 83 3.48 -3.30 7.44
CA ARG A 83 3.54 -4.72 7.05
C ARG A 83 4.41 -5.47 8.04
N GLY A 84 3.92 -6.65 8.45
CA GLY A 84 4.70 -7.63 9.19
C GLY A 84 4.83 -8.92 8.40
N THR A 85 5.84 -9.71 8.69
CA THR A 85 5.99 -11.09 8.18
C THR A 85 6.59 -11.95 9.26
N LEU A 86 5.88 -12.98 9.64
CA LEU A 86 6.36 -14.03 10.54
C LEU A 86 6.58 -15.31 9.72
N LEU A 87 7.78 -15.85 9.80
CA LEU A 87 8.15 -17.15 9.23
C LEU A 87 8.46 -18.12 10.36
N ARG A 88 7.89 -19.31 10.31
CA ARG A 88 8.25 -20.42 11.17
C ARG A 88 8.75 -21.58 10.33
N PHE A 89 10.04 -21.82 10.38
CA PHE A 89 10.72 -22.83 9.59
C PHE A 89 10.49 -24.24 10.16
N GLU A 90 10.61 -25.25 9.32
CA GLU A 90 10.54 -26.67 9.70
C GLU A 90 11.61 -27.05 10.73
N SER A 91 12.76 -26.37 10.76
CA SER A 91 13.79 -26.49 11.78
C SER A 91 13.36 -26.02 13.18
N GLY A 92 12.19 -25.38 13.32
CA GLY A 92 11.73 -24.73 14.53
C GLY A 92 12.17 -23.26 14.66
N ASN A 93 13.11 -22.80 13.84
CA ASN A 93 13.58 -21.42 13.81
C ASN A 93 12.47 -20.47 13.37
N ARG A 94 12.61 -19.18 13.74
CA ARG A 94 11.63 -18.13 13.43
C ARG A 94 12.33 -16.93 12.80
N SER A 95 11.64 -16.26 11.90
CA SER A 95 12.02 -14.95 11.41
C SER A 95 10.84 -13.99 11.56
N LEU A 96 11.10 -12.82 12.09
CA LEU A 96 10.12 -11.75 12.24
C LEU A 96 10.65 -10.53 11.52
N GLN A 97 9.83 -9.94 10.65
CA GLN A 97 10.12 -8.71 9.95
C GLN A 97 8.93 -7.78 10.08
N GLY A 98 9.19 -6.49 10.24
CA GLY A 98 8.13 -5.50 10.29
C GLY A 98 8.61 -4.16 9.77
N SER A 99 7.73 -3.43 9.11
CA SER A 99 8.00 -2.06 8.67
C SER A 99 6.74 -1.23 8.72
N ILE A 100 6.91 0.07 8.96
CA ILE A 100 5.88 1.08 8.90
C ILE A 100 6.40 2.27 8.11
N VAL A 101 5.56 2.80 7.22
CA VAL A 101 5.82 4.02 6.45
C VAL A 101 4.66 4.98 6.70
N GLY A 102 4.99 6.20 7.09
CA GLY A 102 4.04 7.30 7.18
C GLY A 102 4.41 8.38 6.18
N SER A 103 3.46 8.87 5.41
CA SER A 103 3.66 9.92 4.39
C SER A 103 2.71 11.09 4.61
N LEU A 104 3.20 12.29 4.32
CA LEU A 104 2.43 13.53 4.28
C LEU A 104 2.58 14.17 2.91
N PHE A 105 1.47 14.67 2.36
CA PHE A 105 1.42 15.25 1.01
C PHE A 105 1.00 16.71 1.06
N THR A 106 1.65 17.55 0.24
CA THR A 106 1.12 18.88 -0.05
C THR A 106 -0.06 18.79 -1.02
N ARG A 107 -0.89 19.84 -1.08
CA ARG A 107 -1.85 19.97 -2.17
C ARG A 107 -1.10 20.13 -3.49
N PRO A 108 -1.59 19.52 -4.58
CA PRO A 108 -1.03 19.78 -5.90
C PRO A 108 -1.17 21.26 -6.25
N ALA A 109 -0.10 21.85 -6.78
CA ALA A 109 -0.08 23.21 -7.30
C ALA A 109 0.59 23.18 -8.68
N ASP A 110 -0.14 23.55 -9.73
CA ASP A 110 0.34 23.57 -11.13
C ASP A 110 0.97 22.23 -11.57
N GLY A 111 0.42 21.11 -11.08
CA GLY A 111 0.92 19.76 -11.35
C GLY A 111 2.17 19.37 -10.56
N TRP A 112 2.59 20.18 -9.58
CA TRP A 112 3.65 19.82 -8.63
C TRP A 112 3.08 19.42 -7.28
N ARG A 113 3.71 18.43 -6.63
CA ARG A 113 3.39 17.97 -5.29
C ARG A 113 4.65 17.57 -4.56
N ILE A 114 4.69 17.85 -3.26
CA ILE A 114 5.75 17.41 -2.37
C ILE A 114 5.19 16.35 -1.44
N GLU A 115 5.94 15.29 -1.23
CA GLU A 115 5.69 14.27 -0.22
C GLU A 115 6.88 14.20 0.72
N THR A 116 6.61 14.15 2.02
CA THR A 116 7.59 13.78 3.04
C THR A 116 7.16 12.47 3.67
N SER A 117 8.06 11.53 3.81
CA SER A 117 7.76 10.26 4.47
C SER A 117 8.81 9.88 5.50
N ALA A 118 8.38 9.10 6.47
CA ALA A 118 9.24 8.46 7.44
C ALA A 118 8.98 6.96 7.42
N THR A 119 10.06 6.19 7.41
CA THR A 119 10.04 4.73 7.43
C THR A 119 10.80 4.23 8.64
N ALA A 120 10.21 3.29 9.37
CA ALA A 120 10.89 2.52 10.40
C ALA A 120 10.65 1.03 10.17
N GLY A 121 11.65 0.21 10.43
CA GLY A 121 11.53 -1.23 10.31
C GLY A 121 12.53 -1.97 11.16
N ALA A 122 12.19 -3.21 11.46
CA ALA A 122 13.04 -4.15 12.18
C ALA A 122 12.87 -5.56 11.62
N SER A 123 13.94 -6.33 11.68
CA SER A 123 13.96 -7.74 11.28
C SER A 123 14.75 -8.52 12.33
N SER A 124 14.27 -9.70 12.69
CA SER A 124 14.97 -10.64 13.54
C SER A 124 14.94 -12.01 12.89
N TYR A 125 16.11 -12.58 12.71
CA TYR A 125 16.30 -13.94 12.22
C TYR A 125 16.80 -14.74 13.43
N ALA A 126 16.05 -15.76 13.86
CA ALA A 126 16.36 -16.55 15.04
C ALA A 126 17.84 -16.88 15.13
N ASP A 127 18.45 -16.63 16.27
CA ASP A 127 19.84 -16.96 16.65
C ASP A 127 20.95 -16.45 15.70
N PHE A 128 20.58 -15.73 14.63
CA PHE A 128 21.54 -15.28 13.63
C PHE A 128 21.76 -13.77 13.65
N ALA A 129 20.72 -12.95 13.47
CA ALA A 129 20.88 -11.51 13.36
C ALA A 129 19.57 -10.74 13.61
N SER A 130 19.71 -9.52 14.07
CA SER A 130 18.66 -8.53 14.10
C SER A 130 19.11 -7.26 13.37
N PHE A 131 18.15 -6.60 12.74
CA PHE A 131 18.36 -5.36 11.99
C PHE A 131 17.28 -4.36 12.37
N TRP A 132 17.61 -3.09 12.30
CA TRP A 132 16.62 -2.03 12.31
C TRP A 132 17.02 -0.93 11.35
N HIS A 133 16.06 -0.17 10.87
CA HIS A 133 16.32 1.04 10.10
C HIS A 133 15.28 2.11 10.42
N ALA A 134 15.72 3.37 10.31
CA ALA A 134 14.86 4.54 10.40
C ALA A 134 15.31 5.54 9.34
N LEU A 135 14.39 5.90 8.44
CA LEU A 135 14.66 6.72 7.26
C LEU A 135 13.63 7.83 7.15
N ALA A 136 14.05 8.97 6.65
CA ALA A 136 13.19 10.04 6.18
C ALA A 136 13.43 10.26 4.68
N GLU A 137 12.38 10.55 3.95
CA GLU A 137 12.46 10.78 2.51
C GLU A 137 11.66 12.00 2.11
N LEU A 138 12.20 12.77 1.17
CA LEU A 138 11.53 13.88 0.50
C LEU A 138 11.38 13.53 -0.97
N ARG A 139 10.18 13.68 -1.50
CA ARG A 139 9.86 13.50 -2.92
C ARG A 139 9.24 14.76 -3.51
N ILE A 140 9.65 15.08 -4.71
CA ILE A 140 9.07 16.15 -5.50
C ILE A 140 8.50 15.52 -6.77
N TYR A 141 7.18 15.62 -6.91
CA TYR A 141 6.42 15.03 -8.02
C TYR A 141 6.07 16.10 -9.05
N ARG A 142 6.06 15.66 -10.27
CA ARG A 142 5.45 16.35 -11.40
C ARG A 142 4.43 15.44 -12.05
N ASP A 143 3.17 15.85 -12.07
CA ASP A 143 2.11 15.14 -12.77
C ASP A 143 2.27 15.30 -14.28
N ILE A 144 2.13 14.20 -15.01
CA ILE A 144 2.13 14.15 -16.47
C ILE A 144 0.88 13.40 -16.94
N SER A 145 0.57 13.49 -18.22
CA SER A 145 -0.56 12.78 -18.81
C SER A 145 -0.46 11.27 -18.50
N LYS A 146 -1.49 10.72 -17.85
CA LYS A 146 -1.61 9.31 -17.44
C LYS A 146 -0.53 8.82 -16.47
N GLY A 147 0.10 9.72 -15.70
CA GLY A 147 1.11 9.30 -14.73
C GLY A 147 1.80 10.45 -14.02
N GLY A 148 3.05 10.23 -13.61
CA GLY A 148 3.86 11.21 -12.93
C GLY A 148 5.33 10.84 -12.94
N VAL A 149 6.18 11.81 -12.73
CA VAL A 149 7.61 11.62 -12.51
C VAL A 149 7.99 12.27 -11.19
N TRP A 150 9.00 11.74 -10.50
CA TRP A 150 9.50 12.34 -9.28
C TRP A 150 10.97 12.07 -9.07
N ILE A 151 11.57 12.95 -8.31
CA ILE A 151 12.88 12.75 -7.70
C ILE A 151 12.69 12.55 -6.20
N ALA A 152 13.55 11.75 -5.58
CA ALA A 152 13.53 11.50 -4.15
C ALA A 152 14.92 11.59 -3.57
N ALA A 153 15.00 12.11 -2.34
CA ALA A 153 16.18 12.07 -1.51
C ALA A 153 15.82 11.42 -0.17
N THR A 154 16.61 10.44 0.26
CA THR A 154 16.41 9.67 1.49
C THR A 154 17.61 9.84 2.40
N GLY A 155 17.39 10.01 3.69
CA GLY A 155 18.41 10.04 4.71
C GLY A 155 17.98 9.28 5.95
N GLY A 156 18.94 8.73 6.70
CA GLY A 156 18.63 8.02 7.93
C GLY A 156 19.75 7.15 8.45
N ARG A 157 19.37 6.10 9.16
CA ARG A 157 20.30 5.12 9.75
C ARG A 157 19.76 3.71 9.67
N THR A 158 20.68 2.76 9.59
CA THR A 158 20.43 1.32 9.73
C THR A 158 21.47 0.71 10.64
N ALA A 159 21.12 -0.34 11.35
CA ALA A 159 22.06 -1.07 12.19
C ALA A 159 21.84 -2.58 12.11
N PHE A 160 22.92 -3.30 12.27
CA PHE A 160 22.99 -4.74 12.41
C PHE A 160 23.31 -5.10 13.85
N GLY A 161 22.40 -5.79 14.54
CA GLY A 161 22.59 -6.20 15.93
C GLY A 161 22.41 -5.05 16.92
N SER A 162 23.48 -4.38 17.28
CA SER A 162 23.47 -3.32 18.29
C SER A 162 23.16 -1.93 17.70
N PRO A 163 22.43 -1.06 18.43
CA PRO A 163 22.26 0.34 18.04
C PRO A 163 23.57 1.13 17.92
N SER A 164 24.63 0.72 18.62
CA SER A 164 25.98 1.32 18.51
C SER A 164 26.60 1.17 17.12
N ASP A 165 26.15 0.18 16.34
CA ASP A 165 26.69 -0.11 15.01
C ASP A 165 25.87 0.57 13.89
N ALA A 166 25.11 1.59 14.25
CA ALA A 166 24.26 2.33 13.33
C ALA A 166 25.08 3.06 12.25
N ARG A 167 24.82 2.71 10.99
CA ARG A 167 25.46 3.28 9.81
C ARG A 167 24.55 4.33 9.18
N PRO A 168 25.12 5.44 8.68
CA PRO A 168 24.34 6.42 7.95
C PRO A 168 23.85 5.83 6.62
N VAL A 169 22.66 6.25 6.22
CA VAL A 169 22.05 5.93 4.94
C VAL A 169 21.75 7.22 4.21
N PHE A 170 22.17 7.31 2.96
CA PHE A 170 21.77 8.34 2.02
C PHE A 170 21.39 7.69 0.70
N ALA A 171 20.31 8.12 0.09
CA ALA A 171 19.94 7.67 -1.23
C ALA A 171 19.29 8.78 -2.04
N ALA A 172 19.43 8.69 -3.36
CA ALA A 172 18.71 9.54 -4.30
C ALA A 172 18.15 8.65 -5.41
N SER A 173 16.96 8.99 -5.88
CA SER A 173 16.31 8.26 -6.96
C SER A 173 15.47 9.16 -7.86
N VAL A 174 15.24 8.68 -9.07
CA VAL A 174 14.28 9.20 -10.02
C VAL A 174 13.32 8.08 -10.38
N SER A 175 12.04 8.42 -10.48
CA SER A 175 11.01 7.43 -10.83
C SER A 175 10.01 8.03 -11.81
N ALA A 176 9.43 7.14 -12.62
CA ALA A 176 8.37 7.47 -13.56
C ALA A 176 7.25 6.44 -13.45
N LEU A 177 6.04 6.93 -13.19
CA LEU A 177 4.81 6.14 -13.16
C LEU A 177 4.03 6.39 -14.44
N GLN A 178 3.56 5.34 -15.07
CA GLN A 178 2.68 5.41 -16.23
C GLN A 178 1.48 4.48 -16.05
N ARG A 179 0.31 4.92 -16.52
CA ARG A 179 -0.91 4.13 -16.59
C ARG A 179 -1.37 4.04 -18.04
N PRO A 180 -0.81 3.13 -18.83
CA PRO A 180 -1.17 2.98 -20.24
C PRO A 180 -2.66 2.65 -20.43
N SER A 181 -3.25 1.92 -19.48
CA SER A 181 -4.67 1.62 -19.43
C SER A 181 -5.19 1.67 -17.97
N SER A 182 -6.49 1.57 -17.78
CA SER A 182 -7.11 1.48 -16.45
C SER A 182 -6.67 0.25 -15.67
N SER A 183 -6.26 -0.81 -16.37
CA SER A 183 -5.87 -2.10 -15.79
C SER A 183 -4.36 -2.31 -15.67
N LEU A 184 -3.52 -1.40 -16.18
CA LEU A 184 -2.07 -1.57 -16.19
C LEU A 184 -1.36 -0.34 -15.62
N LEU A 185 -0.51 -0.56 -14.64
CA LEU A 185 0.39 0.42 -14.04
C LEU A 185 1.82 -0.04 -14.24
N LEU A 186 2.68 0.87 -14.69
CA LEU A 186 4.11 0.67 -14.86
C LEU A 186 4.85 1.72 -14.03
N LEU A 187 5.81 1.27 -13.23
CA LEU A 187 6.70 2.12 -12.46
C LEU A 187 8.15 1.79 -12.83
N LEU A 188 8.89 2.77 -13.26
CA LEU A 188 10.35 2.70 -13.48
C LEU A 188 11.02 3.48 -12.36
N THR A 189 12.13 2.95 -11.84
CA THR A 189 12.93 3.62 -10.81
C THR A 189 14.40 3.38 -11.09
N ALA A 190 15.18 4.44 -10.97
CA ALA A 190 16.64 4.38 -10.95
C ALA A 190 17.14 5.16 -9.75
N GLY A 191 18.11 4.61 -9.01
CA GLY A 191 18.60 5.25 -7.81
C GLY A 191 19.99 4.78 -7.41
N ARG A 192 20.59 5.54 -6.50
CA ARG A 192 21.86 5.23 -5.86
C ARG A 192 21.74 5.37 -4.36
N ALA A 193 22.30 4.41 -3.64
CA ALA A 193 22.30 4.36 -2.19
C ALA A 193 23.71 4.22 -1.62
N PHE A 194 23.92 4.84 -0.48
CA PHE A 194 25.14 4.83 0.33
C PHE A 194 24.76 4.36 1.72
N VAL A 195 25.36 3.29 2.20
CA VAL A 195 25.10 2.68 3.51
C VAL A 195 26.42 2.45 4.22
N GLY A 196 26.84 3.37 5.06
CA GLY A 196 28.20 3.37 5.58
C GLY A 196 29.21 3.42 4.44
N ASP A 197 30.10 2.45 4.39
CA ASP A 197 31.15 2.33 3.35
C ASP A 197 30.64 1.61 2.07
N THR A 198 29.42 1.08 2.09
CA THR A 198 28.83 0.34 0.98
C THR A 198 28.00 1.27 0.11
N GLN A 199 28.09 1.14 -1.21
CA GLN A 199 27.27 1.87 -2.14
C GLN A 199 26.84 1.00 -3.31
N TYR A 200 25.65 1.25 -3.81
CA TYR A 200 25.08 0.53 -4.94
C TYR A 200 24.12 1.40 -5.76
N SER A 201 23.91 1.02 -6.99
CA SER A 201 22.91 1.61 -7.87
C SER A 201 21.87 0.55 -8.25
N ASP A 202 20.60 0.92 -8.21
CA ASP A 202 19.48 0.08 -8.61
C ASP A 202 18.78 0.70 -9.82
N ILE A 203 18.42 -0.16 -10.76
CA ILE A 203 17.47 0.17 -11.84
C ILE A 203 16.41 -0.91 -11.79
N GLY A 204 15.16 -0.51 -11.71
CA GLY A 204 14.05 -1.46 -11.58
C GLY A 204 12.78 -1.00 -12.28
N MET A 205 11.95 -1.97 -12.59
CA MET A 205 10.62 -1.80 -13.14
C MET A 205 9.63 -2.62 -12.32
N THR A 206 8.51 -2.01 -11.96
CA THR A 206 7.35 -2.72 -11.43
C THR A 206 6.22 -2.61 -12.45
N ALA A 207 5.61 -3.72 -12.78
CA ALA A 207 4.41 -3.79 -13.59
C ALA A 207 3.29 -4.41 -12.75
N ARG A 208 2.15 -3.74 -12.66
CA ARG A 208 0.96 -4.25 -11.98
C ARG A 208 -0.21 -4.23 -12.94
N GLY A 209 -0.79 -5.40 -13.15
CA GLY A 209 -1.95 -5.60 -14.02
C GLY A 209 -3.13 -6.14 -13.24
N GLN A 210 -4.35 -5.68 -13.57
CA GLN A 210 -5.58 -6.22 -13.02
C GLN A 210 -6.49 -6.66 -14.16
N TYR A 211 -6.95 -7.88 -14.09
CA TYR A 211 -7.85 -8.47 -15.07
C TYR A 211 -8.97 -9.24 -14.37
N GLY A 212 -10.12 -8.61 -14.26
CA GLY A 212 -11.25 -9.14 -13.51
C GLY A 212 -10.91 -9.43 -12.05
N ARG A 213 -10.91 -10.71 -11.67
CA ARG A 213 -10.59 -11.17 -10.31
C ARG A 213 -9.11 -11.46 -10.08
N ILE A 214 -8.27 -11.27 -11.09
CA ILE A 214 -6.84 -11.57 -11.03
C ILE A 214 -6.06 -10.27 -10.96
N VAL A 215 -5.13 -10.17 -10.01
CA VAL A 215 -4.12 -9.11 -9.95
C VAL A 215 -2.77 -9.79 -10.11
N LEU A 216 -1.96 -9.26 -11.02
CA LEU A 216 -0.58 -9.69 -11.23
C LEU A 216 0.34 -8.52 -10.96
N GLU A 217 1.42 -8.78 -10.24
CA GLU A 217 2.49 -7.81 -10.00
C GLU A 217 3.83 -8.47 -10.30
N THR A 218 4.69 -7.75 -11.01
CA THR A 218 6.04 -8.21 -11.34
C THR A 218 7.02 -7.09 -11.08
N ILE A 219 8.11 -7.41 -10.42
CA ILE A 219 9.24 -6.53 -10.18
C ILE A 219 10.44 -7.14 -10.89
N LEU A 220 11.12 -6.36 -11.71
CA LEU A 220 12.38 -6.74 -12.37
C LEU A 220 13.38 -5.63 -12.12
N GLY A 221 14.63 -6.01 -11.85
CA GLY A 221 15.67 -5.01 -11.63
C GLY A 221 17.06 -5.56 -11.65
N THR A 222 18.02 -4.65 -11.58
CA THR A 222 19.43 -4.96 -11.43
C THR A 222 20.04 -4.06 -10.38
N ARG A 223 20.89 -4.64 -9.54
CA ARG A 223 21.72 -3.94 -8.56
C ARG A 223 23.19 -4.05 -8.94
N VAL A 224 23.85 -2.90 -9.03
CA VAL A 224 25.27 -2.79 -9.30
C VAL A 224 25.97 -2.24 -8.07
N TRP A 225 26.88 -3.01 -7.50
CA TRP A 225 27.69 -2.62 -6.36
C TRP A 225 28.94 -1.89 -6.82
N SER A 226 29.32 -0.81 -6.14
CA SER A 226 30.50 0.00 -6.53
C SER A 226 31.85 -0.63 -6.12
N GLN A 227 31.84 -1.55 -5.16
CA GLN A 227 33.04 -2.22 -4.67
C GLN A 227 32.89 -3.74 -4.81
N GLY A 228 33.60 -4.31 -5.76
CA GLY A 228 34.03 -5.71 -5.86
C GLY A 228 32.99 -6.82 -5.99
N ALA A 229 31.74 -6.59 -5.67
CA ALA A 229 30.74 -7.65 -5.55
C ALA A 229 29.92 -7.92 -6.83
N GLY A 230 30.28 -7.28 -7.93
CA GLY A 230 29.61 -7.54 -9.20
C GLY A 230 28.26 -6.86 -9.35
N HIS A 231 27.41 -7.47 -10.14
CA HIS A 231 26.05 -7.02 -10.40
C HIS A 231 25.08 -8.18 -10.22
N GLY A 232 23.87 -7.87 -9.77
CA GLY A 232 22.83 -8.87 -9.57
C GLY A 232 21.54 -8.49 -10.26
N VAL A 233 21.02 -9.40 -11.08
CA VAL A 233 19.65 -9.28 -11.59
C VAL A 233 18.72 -9.93 -10.57
N TYR A 234 17.61 -9.27 -10.29
CA TYR A 234 16.56 -9.77 -9.41
C TYR A 234 15.20 -9.64 -10.08
N GLY A 235 14.28 -10.45 -9.65
CA GLY A 235 12.92 -10.40 -10.16
C GLY A 235 11.98 -11.18 -9.27
N GLU A 236 10.83 -10.61 -9.02
CA GLU A 236 9.76 -11.19 -8.24
C GLU A 236 8.45 -11.06 -9.01
N ALA A 237 7.61 -12.07 -8.90
CA ALA A 237 6.27 -12.04 -9.45
C ALA A 237 5.27 -12.51 -8.38
N SER A 238 4.12 -11.87 -8.32
CA SER A 238 3.01 -12.30 -7.50
C SER A 238 1.70 -12.27 -8.28
N GLY A 239 0.84 -13.22 -7.99
CA GLY A 239 -0.50 -13.30 -8.52
C GLY A 239 -1.50 -13.48 -7.39
N SER A 240 -2.62 -12.78 -7.44
CA SER A 240 -3.73 -13.02 -6.55
C SER A 240 -5.01 -13.27 -7.33
N LEU A 241 -5.75 -14.32 -6.94
CA LEU A 241 -7.05 -14.67 -7.51
C LEU A 241 -8.11 -14.48 -6.42
N ARG A 242 -8.96 -13.48 -6.60
CA ARG A 242 -10.05 -13.21 -5.69
C ARG A 242 -11.25 -14.13 -6.00
N PHE A 243 -11.72 -14.85 -4.99
CA PHE A 243 -12.91 -15.70 -5.13
C PHE A 243 -14.09 -15.21 -4.28
N SER A 244 -13.85 -14.27 -3.34
CA SER A 244 -14.91 -13.52 -2.64
C SER A 244 -14.42 -12.13 -2.27
N ASP A 245 -15.30 -11.29 -1.71
CA ASP A 245 -14.94 -9.94 -1.22
C ASP A 245 -13.94 -9.97 -0.05
N ARG A 246 -13.79 -11.11 0.61
CA ARG A 246 -12.93 -11.27 1.78
C ARG A 246 -11.74 -12.18 1.56
N TRP A 247 -11.77 -13.03 0.53
CA TRP A 247 -10.78 -14.07 0.34
C TRP A 247 -10.15 -14.03 -1.05
N ALA A 248 -8.85 -14.18 -1.08
CA ALA A 248 -8.08 -14.40 -2.31
C ALA A 248 -7.03 -15.49 -2.09
N PHE A 249 -6.74 -16.25 -3.13
CA PHE A 249 -5.55 -17.08 -3.21
C PHE A 249 -4.39 -16.22 -3.70
N VAL A 250 -3.21 -16.37 -3.09
CA VAL A 250 -1.99 -15.63 -3.44
C VAL A 250 -0.88 -16.62 -3.75
N LEU A 251 -0.20 -16.41 -4.87
CA LEU A 251 1.00 -17.13 -5.27
C LEU A 251 2.09 -16.09 -5.55
N SER A 252 3.27 -16.28 -5.03
CA SER A 252 4.41 -15.40 -5.33
C SER A 252 5.71 -16.17 -5.36
N GLY A 253 6.70 -15.60 -6.02
CA GLY A 253 8.04 -16.16 -6.06
C GLY A 253 9.00 -15.26 -6.78
N GLY A 254 10.29 -15.48 -6.55
CA GLY A 254 11.32 -14.69 -7.19
C GLY A 254 12.67 -14.81 -6.52
N ARG A 255 13.56 -13.98 -7.00
CA ARG A 255 14.89 -13.75 -6.45
C ARG A 255 15.04 -12.28 -6.09
N TYR A 256 15.52 -12.00 -4.91
CA TYR A 256 15.80 -10.65 -4.41
C TYR A 256 17.27 -10.51 -4.00
N PRO A 257 17.87 -9.31 -4.17
CA PRO A 257 19.25 -9.05 -3.79
C PRO A 257 19.36 -8.86 -2.27
N SER A 258 20.56 -8.92 -1.73
CA SER A 258 20.82 -8.45 -0.37
C SER A 258 20.49 -6.96 -0.27
N ASP A 259 19.86 -6.58 0.83
CA ASP A 259 19.50 -5.18 1.13
C ASP A 259 20.17 -4.74 2.43
N PRO A 260 21.28 -3.97 2.36
CA PRO A 260 21.99 -3.52 3.55
C PRO A 260 21.22 -2.51 4.39
N ILE A 261 20.19 -1.86 3.83
CA ILE A 261 19.33 -0.94 4.58
C ILE A 261 18.36 -1.72 5.45
N ARG A 262 17.70 -2.73 4.89
CA ARG A 262 16.70 -3.55 5.57
C ARG A 262 17.28 -4.77 6.25
N GLY A 263 18.57 -5.05 6.01
CA GLY A 263 19.24 -6.22 6.55
C GLY A 263 18.76 -7.55 5.95
N SER A 264 18.25 -7.57 4.74
CA SER A 264 17.88 -8.82 4.10
C SER A 264 19.06 -9.44 3.38
N ILE A 265 19.21 -10.75 3.55
CA ILE A 265 20.19 -11.57 2.81
C ILE A 265 19.57 -11.87 1.45
N ALA A 266 20.40 -11.88 0.39
CA ALA A 266 19.94 -12.29 -0.93
C ALA A 266 19.37 -13.70 -0.92
N GLY A 267 18.37 -13.94 -1.76
CA GLY A 267 17.74 -15.24 -1.80
C GLY A 267 16.70 -15.38 -2.89
N ARG A 268 16.09 -16.57 -2.92
CA ARG A 268 14.96 -16.91 -3.78
C ARG A 268 13.88 -17.60 -2.98
N TYR A 269 12.64 -17.44 -3.40
CA TYR A 269 11.51 -18.05 -2.72
C TYR A 269 10.39 -18.39 -3.68
N VAL A 270 9.53 -19.28 -3.24
CA VAL A 270 8.18 -19.51 -3.77
C VAL A 270 7.24 -19.62 -2.59
N SER A 271 6.11 -18.93 -2.63
CA SER A 271 5.10 -18.98 -1.59
C SER A 271 3.70 -19.11 -2.16
N ALA A 272 2.83 -19.80 -1.43
CA ALA A 272 1.42 -19.91 -1.73
C ALA A 272 0.62 -19.75 -0.44
N GLY A 273 -0.53 -19.07 -0.52
CA GLY A 273 -1.33 -18.81 0.66
C GLY A 273 -2.71 -18.25 0.36
N LEU A 274 -3.43 -18.03 1.44
CA LEU A 274 -4.74 -17.39 1.44
C LEU A 274 -4.63 -16.01 2.07
N ARG A 275 -5.18 -15.02 1.41
CA ARG A 275 -5.34 -13.66 1.89
C ARG A 275 -6.74 -13.47 2.42
N PHE A 276 -6.83 -13.00 3.65
CA PHE A 276 -8.07 -12.58 4.28
C PHE A 276 -8.09 -11.07 4.43
N ARG A 277 -9.14 -10.42 3.91
CA ARG A 277 -9.39 -9.00 4.11
C ARG A 277 -10.28 -8.78 5.32
N ILE A 278 -9.81 -7.93 6.24
CA ILE A 278 -10.61 -7.43 7.36
C ILE A 278 -11.46 -6.27 6.81
N PRO A 279 -12.79 -6.41 6.75
CA PRO A 279 -13.64 -5.33 6.26
C PRO A 279 -13.54 -4.13 7.21
N PRO A 280 -13.58 -2.89 6.70
CA PRO A 280 -13.73 -1.72 7.56
C PRO A 280 -15.02 -1.85 8.37
N PRO A 281 -15.08 -1.31 9.60
CA PRO A 281 -16.28 -1.34 10.40
C PRO A 281 -17.43 -0.68 9.63
N ILE A 282 -18.54 -1.41 9.50
CA ILE A 282 -19.77 -0.90 8.87
C ILE A 282 -20.26 0.23 9.76
N ARG A 283 -20.27 1.46 9.26
CA ARG A 283 -21.02 2.53 9.92
C ARG A 283 -22.50 2.17 9.86
N PRO A 284 -23.23 2.10 10.97
CA PRO A 284 -24.66 2.07 10.90
C PRO A 284 -25.09 3.32 10.13
N ALA A 285 -25.76 3.15 9.00
CA ALA A 285 -26.41 4.27 8.34
C ALA A 285 -27.27 4.99 9.38
N PRO A 286 -27.29 6.34 9.42
CA PRO A 286 -28.28 7.06 10.21
C PRO A 286 -29.63 6.45 9.88
N ARG A 287 -30.34 5.93 10.89
CA ARG A 287 -31.67 5.39 10.69
C ARG A 287 -32.58 6.55 10.27
N LEU A 288 -32.69 6.77 8.98
CA LEU A 288 -33.84 7.51 8.45
C LEU A 288 -35.07 6.67 8.72
N PRO A 289 -36.21 7.27 9.14
CA PRO A 289 -37.44 6.54 9.40
C PRO A 289 -37.81 5.76 8.13
N ALA A 290 -38.06 4.46 8.31
CA ALA A 290 -38.38 3.53 7.24
C ALA A 290 -39.61 4.00 6.47
N ARG A 291 -39.42 4.49 5.25
CA ARG A 291 -40.46 4.46 4.23
C ARG A 291 -40.27 3.18 3.44
N HIS A 292 -41.20 2.25 3.63
CA HIS A 292 -41.29 1.04 2.84
C HIS A 292 -41.48 1.39 1.36
N THR A 293 -40.54 1.03 0.51
CA THR A 293 -40.78 0.78 -0.90
C THR A 293 -39.87 -0.35 -1.35
N GLY A 294 -40.43 -1.28 -2.09
CA GLY A 294 -39.97 -2.61 -2.44
C GLY A 294 -38.53 -2.74 -2.88
N ALA A 295 -37.92 -3.74 -2.31
CA ALA A 295 -36.62 -4.25 -2.70
C ALA A 295 -36.75 -5.01 -4.03
N ASN A 296 -35.97 -4.57 -5.05
CA ASN A 296 -35.49 -5.47 -6.07
C ASN A 296 -33.96 -5.56 -5.92
N GLY A 297 -33.50 -6.70 -5.44
CA GLY A 297 -32.11 -7.05 -5.34
C GLY A 297 -31.50 -7.17 -6.75
N GLY A 298 -30.67 -6.24 -7.12
CA GLY A 298 -29.82 -6.30 -8.32
C GLY A 298 -28.46 -6.85 -7.92
N ASP A 299 -28.14 -8.00 -8.45
CA ASP A 299 -26.84 -8.66 -8.51
C ASP A 299 -25.78 -7.74 -9.13
N GLY A 300 -24.53 -7.83 -8.65
CA GLY A 300 -23.38 -6.97 -8.92
C GLY A 300 -23.05 -6.71 -10.39
N SER A 301 -23.89 -5.93 -11.05
CA SER A 301 -23.71 -5.42 -12.41
C SER A 301 -23.08 -4.03 -12.39
N ASP A 302 -22.31 -3.71 -13.42
CA ASP A 302 -21.77 -2.38 -13.72
C ASP A 302 -22.78 -1.27 -13.41
N PRO A 303 -22.34 -0.11 -12.88
CA PRO A 303 -23.23 1.01 -12.66
C PRO A 303 -23.95 1.31 -13.98
N PRO A 304 -25.24 1.55 -13.92
CA PRO A 304 -26.03 1.75 -15.11
C PRO A 304 -25.46 2.89 -15.95
N PRO A 305 -25.46 2.78 -17.28
CA PRO A 305 -24.82 3.72 -18.20
C PRO A 305 -25.34 5.17 -18.13
N TRP A 306 -26.36 5.40 -17.34
CA TRP A 306 -26.99 6.72 -17.14
C TRP A 306 -26.43 7.53 -15.97
N THR A 307 -25.50 7.00 -15.15
CA THR A 307 -24.84 7.75 -14.08
C THR A 307 -23.60 8.50 -14.56
N THR A 308 -23.70 9.27 -15.63
CA THR A 308 -22.57 9.98 -16.19
C THR A 308 -22.29 11.27 -15.42
N LEU A 309 -21.06 11.42 -14.92
CA LEU A 309 -20.55 12.63 -14.29
C LEU A 309 -20.18 13.67 -15.35
N THR A 310 -20.70 14.88 -15.21
CA THR A 310 -20.31 16.04 -15.98
C THR A 310 -19.78 17.12 -15.05
N LEU A 311 -18.68 17.76 -15.43
CA LEU A 311 -18.05 18.86 -14.69
C LEU A 311 -18.36 20.18 -15.36
N VAL A 312 -18.85 21.15 -14.61
CA VAL A 312 -19.10 22.50 -15.09
C VAL A 312 -18.34 23.47 -14.19
N PRO A 313 -17.30 24.17 -14.69
CA PRO A 313 -16.66 25.23 -13.91
C PRO A 313 -17.69 26.33 -13.62
N GLU A 314 -17.80 26.76 -12.36
CA GLU A 314 -18.80 27.77 -11.97
C GLU A 314 -18.17 29.10 -11.60
N SER A 315 -17.08 29.05 -10.82
CA SER A 315 -16.29 30.22 -10.44
C SER A 315 -14.87 29.76 -10.11
N PRO A 316 -13.89 30.66 -10.00
CA PRO A 316 -12.53 30.25 -9.64
C PRO A 316 -12.51 29.43 -8.35
N GLY A 317 -12.07 28.18 -8.45
CA GLY A 317 -11.98 27.25 -7.34
C GLY A 317 -13.27 26.48 -7.00
N ASN A 318 -14.40 26.69 -7.70
CA ASN A 318 -15.63 25.92 -7.51
C ASN A 318 -16.01 25.19 -8.79
N VAL A 319 -16.45 23.94 -8.63
CA VAL A 319 -16.90 23.08 -9.73
C VAL A 319 -18.28 22.57 -9.39
N ARG A 320 -19.19 22.69 -10.35
CA ARG A 320 -20.50 22.07 -10.31
C ARG A 320 -20.39 20.66 -10.87
N LEU A 321 -20.69 19.69 -10.04
CA LEU A 321 -20.83 18.30 -10.42
C LEU A 321 -22.28 18.06 -10.84
N VAL A 322 -22.49 17.54 -12.03
CA VAL A 322 -23.81 17.18 -12.57
C VAL A 322 -23.83 15.71 -12.85
N LEU A 323 -24.80 15.00 -12.28
CA LEU A 323 -25.02 13.58 -12.49
C LEU A 323 -26.39 13.32 -13.04
N ARG A 324 -26.47 12.53 -14.12
CA ARG A 324 -27.73 11.96 -14.59
C ARG A 324 -27.88 10.57 -13.96
N ALA A 325 -28.83 10.44 -13.05
CA ALA A 325 -29.12 9.19 -12.37
C ALA A 325 -30.57 8.76 -12.63
N PRO A 326 -30.86 7.45 -12.50
CA PRO A 326 -32.24 6.97 -12.56
C PRO A 326 -33.12 7.64 -11.50
N PRO A 327 -34.43 7.46 -11.56
CA PRO A 327 -35.31 7.93 -10.49
C PRO A 327 -34.82 7.44 -9.13
N ALA A 328 -34.28 8.35 -8.33
CA ALA A 328 -33.76 8.11 -7.00
C ALA A 328 -34.35 9.12 -6.03
N THR A 329 -34.41 8.79 -4.76
CA THR A 329 -34.84 9.68 -3.68
C THR A 329 -33.68 10.41 -3.03
N LEU A 330 -32.51 9.80 -3.06
CA LEU A 330 -31.27 10.33 -2.48
C LEU A 330 -30.08 9.95 -3.35
N LEU A 331 -29.27 10.93 -3.73
CA LEU A 331 -27.98 10.73 -4.37
C LEU A 331 -26.90 11.39 -3.52
N GLU A 332 -25.88 10.63 -3.19
CA GLU A 332 -24.77 11.10 -2.39
C GLU A 332 -23.48 10.86 -3.14
N ILE A 333 -22.54 11.78 -3.00
CA ILE A 333 -21.17 11.65 -3.48
C ILE A 333 -20.21 11.71 -2.31
N ALA A 334 -19.08 11.06 -2.45
CA ALA A 334 -17.93 11.19 -1.56
C ALA A 334 -16.65 11.13 -2.42
N GLY A 335 -15.67 11.95 -2.07
CA GLY A 335 -14.42 12.02 -2.79
C GLY A 335 -13.33 12.70 -1.96
N ASP A 336 -12.14 12.80 -2.53
CA ASP A 336 -11.01 13.51 -1.90
C ASP A 336 -11.31 15.00 -1.65
N PHE A 337 -12.19 15.59 -2.45
CA PHE A 337 -12.68 16.98 -2.31
C PHE A 337 -13.77 17.16 -1.24
N THR A 338 -14.29 16.09 -0.67
CA THR A 338 -15.24 16.12 0.47
C THR A 338 -14.65 15.46 1.71
N ASP A 339 -13.33 15.19 1.73
CA ASP A 339 -12.66 14.37 2.75
C ASP A 339 -13.35 13.00 2.93
N TRP A 340 -13.87 12.45 1.82
CA TRP A 340 -14.65 11.20 1.77
C TRP A 340 -15.90 11.20 2.65
N GLN A 341 -16.38 12.39 3.06
CA GLN A 341 -17.67 12.51 3.72
C GLN A 341 -18.78 12.52 2.68
N PRO A 342 -19.87 11.78 2.92
CA PRO A 342 -21.05 11.82 2.05
C PRO A 342 -21.64 13.22 1.96
N VAL A 343 -21.81 13.71 0.75
CA VAL A 343 -22.49 14.98 0.46
C VAL A 343 -23.70 14.67 -0.42
N SER A 344 -24.89 15.07 0.03
CA SER A 344 -26.11 14.90 -0.75
C SER A 344 -26.17 15.89 -1.90
N MET A 345 -26.56 15.40 -3.08
CA MET A 345 -26.79 16.23 -4.25
C MET A 345 -28.25 16.73 -4.29
N ALA A 346 -28.46 17.89 -4.85
CA ALA A 346 -29.80 18.45 -5.08
C ALA A 346 -30.36 17.99 -6.41
N ARG A 347 -31.62 17.59 -6.45
CA ARG A 347 -32.31 17.23 -7.70
C ARG A 347 -32.81 18.47 -8.39
N THR A 348 -32.45 18.63 -9.67
CA THR A 348 -32.93 19.76 -10.49
C THR A 348 -34.27 19.49 -11.14
N ALA A 349 -34.95 20.52 -11.61
CA ALA A 349 -36.21 20.41 -12.35
C ALA A 349 -36.08 19.59 -13.64
N GLY A 350 -34.86 19.51 -14.22
CA GLY A 350 -34.53 18.69 -15.40
C GLY A 350 -34.24 17.21 -15.09
N GLY A 351 -34.36 16.77 -13.82
CA GLY A 351 -34.16 15.40 -13.42
C GLY A 351 -32.69 14.99 -13.24
N SER A 352 -31.74 15.90 -13.42
CA SER A 352 -30.34 15.72 -13.02
C SER A 352 -30.12 16.02 -11.53
N TRP A 353 -28.98 15.58 -11.02
CA TRP A 353 -28.54 15.86 -9.68
C TRP A 353 -27.31 16.75 -9.72
N GLU A 354 -27.26 17.76 -8.86
CA GLU A 354 -26.19 18.75 -8.86
C GLU A 354 -25.69 19.05 -7.45
N VAL A 355 -24.41 19.37 -7.37
CA VAL A 355 -23.77 19.95 -6.21
C VAL A 355 -22.60 20.83 -6.64
N VAL A 356 -22.42 21.98 -5.99
CA VAL A 356 -21.27 22.86 -6.19
C VAL A 356 -20.32 22.69 -5.02
N LEU A 357 -19.07 22.37 -5.33
CA LEU A 357 -18.05 22.11 -4.32
C LEU A 357 -16.74 22.81 -4.66
N PRO A 358 -16.01 23.27 -3.64
CA PRO A 358 -14.66 23.79 -3.84
C PRO A 358 -13.75 22.64 -4.28
N MET A 359 -13.11 22.81 -5.46
CA MET A 359 -12.17 21.84 -6.01
C MET A 359 -10.94 22.54 -6.57
N ALA A 360 -9.78 22.03 -6.27
CA ALA A 360 -8.55 22.47 -6.92
C ALA A 360 -8.47 21.88 -8.33
N LYS A 361 -7.67 22.51 -9.20
CA LYS A 361 -7.29 21.89 -10.47
C LYS A 361 -6.50 20.62 -10.23
N GLY A 362 -6.71 19.60 -11.04
CA GLY A 362 -5.97 18.33 -10.94
C GLY A 362 -6.85 17.10 -10.96
N VAL A 363 -6.26 15.97 -10.60
CA VAL A 363 -6.93 14.66 -10.55
C VAL A 363 -7.65 14.52 -9.21
N HIS A 364 -8.94 14.18 -9.28
CA HIS A 364 -9.79 13.93 -8.13
C HIS A 364 -10.38 12.51 -8.15
N GLN A 365 -10.70 12.01 -6.96
CA GLN A 365 -11.35 10.73 -6.76
C GLN A 365 -12.79 10.92 -6.28
N ILE A 366 -13.70 10.11 -6.79
CA ILE A 366 -15.13 10.20 -6.47
C ILE A 366 -15.79 8.83 -6.45
N ASN A 367 -16.69 8.64 -5.51
CA ASN A 367 -17.71 7.60 -5.51
C ASN A 367 -19.09 8.22 -5.37
N LEU A 368 -20.09 7.52 -5.87
CA LEU A 368 -21.50 7.86 -5.71
C LEU A 368 -22.26 6.74 -5.02
N ARG A 369 -23.33 7.12 -4.34
CA ARG A 369 -24.27 6.20 -3.71
C ARG A 369 -25.71 6.64 -4.00
N ILE A 370 -26.53 5.69 -4.48
CA ILE A 370 -27.94 5.93 -4.80
C ILE A 370 -28.80 5.23 -3.74
N ASP A 371 -29.72 5.97 -3.12
CA ASP A 371 -30.71 5.48 -2.14
C ASP A 371 -30.12 4.61 -1.02
N GLY A 372 -28.92 4.97 -0.54
CA GLY A 372 -28.23 4.25 0.51
C GLY A 372 -27.60 2.91 0.07
N GLY A 373 -27.58 2.60 -1.23
CA GLY A 373 -26.97 1.40 -1.82
C GLY A 373 -25.46 1.34 -1.66
N ARG A 374 -24.79 0.58 -2.53
CA ARG A 374 -23.33 0.48 -2.54
C ARG A 374 -22.67 1.74 -3.13
N TRP A 375 -21.51 2.10 -2.62
CA TRP A 375 -20.64 3.09 -3.25
C TRP A 375 -20.06 2.53 -4.55
N SER A 376 -20.14 3.29 -5.62
CA SER A 376 -19.63 2.91 -6.94
C SER A 376 -19.02 4.10 -7.67
N ALA A 377 -18.12 3.84 -8.60
CA ALA A 377 -17.57 4.87 -9.47
C ALA A 377 -18.64 5.39 -10.45
N PRO A 378 -18.86 6.72 -10.57
CA PRO A 378 -19.77 7.25 -11.57
C PRO A 378 -19.30 6.96 -12.99
N GLY A 379 -20.24 6.79 -13.92
CA GLY A 379 -19.92 6.75 -15.35
C GLY A 379 -19.28 8.06 -15.82
N GLY A 380 -18.42 7.99 -16.81
CA GLY A 380 -17.64 9.14 -17.29
C GLY A 380 -16.37 9.42 -16.50
N THR A 381 -16.10 8.65 -15.43
CA THR A 381 -14.83 8.69 -14.71
C THR A 381 -13.93 7.52 -15.11
N THR A 382 -12.61 7.71 -14.97
CA THR A 382 -11.67 6.58 -15.08
C THR A 382 -11.77 5.74 -13.81
N ARG A 383 -12.13 4.47 -13.92
CA ARG A 383 -12.28 3.58 -12.78
C ARG A 383 -10.93 3.09 -12.30
N LEU A 384 -10.66 3.26 -11.02
CA LEU A 384 -9.59 2.58 -10.31
C LEU A 384 -10.22 1.47 -9.49
N VAL A 385 -9.84 0.24 -9.76
CA VAL A 385 -10.33 -0.92 -9.03
C VAL A 385 -9.26 -1.34 -8.03
N GLY A 386 -9.58 -1.34 -6.75
CA GLY A 386 -8.72 -1.87 -5.70
C GLY A 386 -8.60 -3.39 -5.77
N ASP A 387 -7.64 -3.97 -5.04
CA ASP A 387 -7.34 -5.41 -5.03
C ASP A 387 -8.55 -6.30 -4.68
N TYR A 388 -9.60 -5.71 -4.12
CA TYR A 388 -10.81 -6.38 -3.66
C TYR A 388 -12.09 -5.94 -4.37
N GLY A 389 -11.94 -5.25 -5.55
CA GLY A 389 -13.09 -4.84 -6.38
C GLY A 389 -13.87 -3.64 -5.87
N ASP A 390 -13.33 -2.94 -4.88
CA ASP A 390 -13.80 -1.60 -4.57
C ASP A 390 -13.38 -0.68 -5.73
N GLU A 391 -14.34 -0.01 -6.30
CA GLU A 391 -14.16 0.90 -7.43
C GLU A 391 -14.16 2.34 -6.93
N VAL A 392 -13.22 3.12 -7.43
CA VAL A 392 -13.16 4.57 -7.24
C VAL A 392 -13.08 5.22 -8.62
N GLY A 393 -13.97 6.16 -8.89
CA GLY A 393 -13.91 6.97 -10.10
C GLY A 393 -12.83 8.04 -9.98
N THR A 394 -12.05 8.26 -11.03
CA THR A 394 -11.12 9.41 -11.11
C THR A 394 -11.51 10.31 -12.27
N PHE A 395 -11.42 11.62 -12.05
CA PHE A 395 -11.68 12.66 -13.03
C PHE A 395 -10.69 13.81 -12.90
N ILE A 396 -10.60 14.66 -13.92
CA ILE A 396 -9.68 15.79 -13.95
C ILE A 396 -10.49 17.10 -13.95
N VAL A 397 -10.17 17.99 -13.02
CA VAL A 397 -10.63 19.38 -13.02
C VAL A 397 -9.59 20.21 -13.80
N PRO A 398 -9.95 20.85 -14.92
CA PRO A 398 -9.01 21.56 -15.81
C PRO A 398 -8.45 22.87 -15.21
#